data_74bbc3bb68be766328955258c9623d93
#
_entry.id   74bbc3bb68be766328955258c9623d93
#
_cell.length_a   1.000
_cell.length_b   1.000
_cell.length_c   1.000
_cell.angle_alpha   90.00
_cell.angle_beta   90.00
_cell.angle_gamma   90.00
#
_symmetry.space_group_name_H-M   'P 1'
#
loop_
_entity.id
_entity.type
_entity.pdbx_description
1 polymer ?
#
loop_
_entity_poly.entity_id
_entity_poly.type
_entity_poly.pdbx_seq_one_letter_code
_entity_poly.pdbx_strand_id
1 'polypeptide(L)'
;MLKNHRFKLEFVLSKKVMLFASVMVLFAFYLAGCVNVDQKTTLKQDGSGSMKVHYWTKMSNVKSSTELGNFSFDKDKAKANYTSSNSEVSDVKIEDKLEDSTKHVTVDLKFKNINDISSAKAFEKVKASWKEGKDGMDFSYTLLKDTSNAGNMGASDTKLDYEFDFPAEVLRTNGTKDQQKVKWNKTLADLKNDIDMTATVKNEGKKCGLFGMELPLVMLAGLAVMSIRVRRKK
;
A
#
# COMPACT_ATOMS: atom_id res chain seq x y z
N MET A 1 -16.00 66.97 -11.41
CA MET A 1 -16.27 66.11 -10.19
C MET A 1 -16.70 64.66 -10.46
N LEU A 2 -16.87 64.26 -11.71
CA LEU A 2 -17.34 62.88 -12.05
C LEU A 2 -16.25 61.80 -12.19
N LYS A 3 -14.96 62.17 -12.31
CA LYS A 3 -13.85 61.22 -12.55
C LYS A 3 -13.43 60.45 -11.30
N ASN A 4 -13.61 61.05 -10.11
CA ASN A 4 -13.20 60.41 -8.84
C ASN A 4 -14.19 59.34 -8.31
N HIS A 5 -15.46 59.34 -8.75
CA HIS A 5 -16.44 58.37 -8.33
C HIS A 5 -16.28 57.02 -9.05
N ARG A 6 -15.87 57.05 -10.33
CA ARG A 6 -15.62 55.81 -11.09
C ARG A 6 -14.38 55.04 -10.55
N PHE A 7 -13.32 55.76 -10.19
CA PHE A 7 -12.11 55.12 -9.67
C PHE A 7 -12.31 54.46 -8.31
N LYS A 8 -13.15 55.08 -7.45
CA LYS A 8 -13.51 54.43 -6.15
C LYS A 8 -14.40 53.23 -6.33
N LEU A 9 -15.28 53.20 -7.36
CA LEU A 9 -16.17 52.07 -7.60
C LEU A 9 -15.40 50.86 -8.15
N GLU A 10 -14.45 51.05 -9.04
CA GLU A 10 -13.60 50.01 -9.58
C GLU A 10 -12.66 49.42 -8.49
N PHE A 11 -12.12 50.23 -7.60
CA PHE A 11 -11.26 49.76 -6.51
C PHE A 11 -12.04 48.98 -5.45
N VAL A 12 -13.28 49.32 -5.17
CA VAL A 12 -14.16 48.55 -4.25
C VAL A 12 -14.65 47.27 -4.89
N LEU A 13 -14.92 47.28 -6.20
CA LEU A 13 -15.31 46.10 -6.97
C LEU A 13 -14.15 45.11 -7.04
N SER A 14 -12.94 45.58 -7.26
CA SER A 14 -11.69 44.77 -7.26
C SER A 14 -11.43 44.13 -5.91
N LYS A 15 -11.59 44.83 -4.78
CA LYS A 15 -11.46 44.26 -3.43
C LYS A 15 -12.51 43.21 -3.13
N LYS A 16 -13.78 43.45 -3.54
CA LYS A 16 -14.85 42.45 -3.36
C LYS A 16 -14.61 41.19 -4.20
N VAL A 17 -14.17 41.36 -5.44
CA VAL A 17 -13.82 40.26 -6.34
C VAL A 17 -12.61 39.46 -5.77
N MET A 18 -11.61 40.19 -5.26
CA MET A 18 -10.43 39.58 -4.65
C MET A 18 -10.78 38.84 -3.34
N LEU A 19 -11.68 39.39 -2.52
CA LEU A 19 -12.21 38.74 -1.32
C LEU A 19 -13.05 37.52 -1.70
N PHE A 20 -13.90 37.60 -2.73
CA PHE A 20 -14.71 36.48 -3.21
C PHE A 20 -13.85 35.39 -3.83
N ALA A 21 -12.82 35.73 -4.59
CA ALA A 21 -11.84 34.78 -5.11
C ALA A 21 -11.04 34.11 -3.98
N SER A 22 -10.64 34.89 -2.98
CA SER A 22 -9.94 34.35 -1.77
C SER A 22 -10.82 33.40 -0.98
N VAL A 23 -12.13 33.72 -0.80
CA VAL A 23 -13.09 32.83 -0.13
C VAL A 23 -13.37 31.57 -0.96
N MET A 24 -13.47 31.70 -2.29
CA MET A 24 -13.62 30.55 -3.21
C MET A 24 -12.39 29.64 -3.18
N VAL A 25 -11.18 30.18 -3.13
CA VAL A 25 -9.94 29.41 -3.00
C VAL A 25 -9.88 28.70 -1.63
N LEU A 26 -10.26 29.39 -0.54
CA LEU A 26 -10.35 28.77 0.77
C LEU A 26 -11.42 27.67 0.82
N PHE A 27 -12.56 27.84 0.11
CA PHE A 27 -13.61 26.82 0.05
C PHE A 27 -13.21 25.60 -0.78
N ALA A 28 -12.34 25.77 -1.80
CA ALA A 28 -11.81 24.66 -2.59
C ALA A 28 -10.87 23.74 -1.77
N PHE A 29 -10.19 24.26 -0.74
CA PHE A 29 -9.38 23.47 0.19
C PHE A 29 -10.19 22.66 1.21
N TYR A 30 -11.47 23.02 1.44
CA TYR A 30 -12.36 22.25 2.34
C TYR A 30 -12.93 20.98 1.70
N LEU A 31 -12.71 20.76 0.40
CA LEU A 31 -13.22 19.61 -0.35
C LEU A 31 -12.19 18.48 -0.53
N ALA A 32 -11.04 18.56 0.13
CA ALA A 32 -10.13 17.42 0.21
C ALA A 32 -10.80 16.34 1.07
N GLY A 33 -11.63 15.54 0.44
CA GLY A 33 -12.39 14.48 1.09
C GLY A 33 -11.44 13.48 1.73
N CYS A 34 -11.58 13.27 3.04
CA CYS A 34 -10.85 12.24 3.74
C CYS A 34 -11.22 10.86 3.17
N VAL A 35 -10.24 10.11 2.69
CA VAL A 35 -10.41 8.75 2.19
C VAL A 35 -9.83 7.80 3.22
N ASN A 36 -10.68 6.94 3.76
CA ASN A 36 -10.24 5.84 4.61
C ASN A 36 -9.68 4.72 3.75
N VAL A 37 -8.66 4.02 4.24
CA VAL A 37 -7.98 2.92 3.54
C VAL A 37 -7.84 1.73 4.48
N ASP A 38 -8.18 0.54 3.98
CA ASP A 38 -7.88 -0.76 4.58
C ASP A 38 -7.17 -1.60 3.50
N GLN A 39 -5.88 -1.84 3.68
CA GLN A 39 -5.06 -2.62 2.77
C GLN A 39 -4.66 -3.94 3.43
N LYS A 40 -4.93 -5.06 2.72
CA LYS A 40 -4.50 -6.40 3.12
C LYS A 40 -3.60 -6.98 2.04
N THR A 41 -2.39 -7.34 2.43
CA THR A 41 -1.35 -7.82 1.51
C THR A 41 -0.86 -9.19 1.96
N THR A 42 -0.82 -10.15 1.04
CA THR A 42 -0.12 -11.43 1.23
C THR A 42 1.17 -11.37 0.43
N LEU A 43 2.30 -11.47 1.13
CA LEU A 43 3.64 -11.44 0.55
C LEU A 43 4.21 -12.85 0.49
N LYS A 44 4.86 -13.20 -0.62
CA LYS A 44 5.60 -14.44 -0.78
C LYS A 44 7.09 -14.23 -0.56
N GLN A 45 7.82 -15.34 -0.40
CA GLN A 45 9.26 -15.32 -0.17
C GLN A 45 10.05 -14.64 -1.30
N ASP A 46 9.59 -14.76 -2.54
CA ASP A 46 10.19 -14.15 -3.72
C ASP A 46 9.86 -12.67 -3.92
N GLY A 47 9.10 -12.08 -3.00
CA GLY A 47 8.66 -10.69 -3.06
C GLY A 47 7.42 -10.46 -3.92
N SER A 48 6.88 -11.47 -4.58
CA SER A 48 5.58 -11.41 -5.25
C SER A 48 4.43 -11.56 -4.26
N GLY A 49 3.21 -11.21 -4.69
CA GLY A 49 2.07 -11.36 -3.80
C GLY A 49 0.74 -10.92 -4.39
N SER A 50 -0.22 -10.79 -3.49
CA SER A 50 -1.54 -10.25 -3.78
C SER A 50 -1.91 -9.19 -2.77
N MET A 51 -2.76 -8.25 -3.20
CA MET A 51 -3.19 -7.15 -2.36
C MET A 51 -4.68 -6.91 -2.60
N LYS A 52 -5.39 -6.68 -1.51
CA LYS A 52 -6.75 -6.15 -1.52
C LYS A 52 -6.70 -4.76 -0.91
N VAL A 53 -7.05 -3.75 -1.68
CA VAL A 53 -7.15 -2.37 -1.23
C VAL A 53 -8.63 -2.00 -1.19
N HIS A 54 -9.14 -1.72 0.00
CA HIS A 54 -10.47 -1.22 0.22
C HIS A 54 -10.38 0.22 0.71
N TYR A 55 -11.03 1.14 0.00
CA TYR A 55 -11.07 2.53 0.42
C TYR A 55 -12.48 3.09 0.29
N TRP A 56 -12.80 4.07 1.13
CA TRP A 56 -14.13 4.67 1.15
C TRP A 56 -14.10 6.11 1.63
N THR A 57 -15.11 6.85 1.22
CA THR A 57 -15.33 8.23 1.63
C THR A 57 -16.84 8.51 1.69
N LYS A 58 -17.21 9.65 2.28
CA LYS A 58 -18.60 10.11 2.23
C LYS A 58 -19.01 10.42 0.80
N MET A 59 -20.22 10.05 0.39
CA MET A 59 -20.76 10.33 -0.95
C MET A 59 -20.71 11.82 -1.31
N SER A 60 -20.86 12.71 -0.30
CA SER A 60 -20.75 14.16 -0.49
C SER A 60 -19.41 14.58 -1.07
N ASN A 61 -18.31 13.85 -0.77
CA ASN A 61 -16.97 14.18 -1.21
C ASN A 61 -16.72 13.85 -2.70
N VAL A 62 -17.53 12.95 -3.27
CA VAL A 62 -17.40 12.49 -4.66
C VAL A 62 -18.52 12.96 -5.57
N LYS A 63 -19.37 13.92 -5.10
CA LYS A 63 -20.45 14.49 -5.93
C LYS A 63 -19.93 15.32 -7.10
N SER A 64 -18.84 16.05 -6.92
CA SER A 64 -18.27 16.95 -7.92
C SER A 64 -17.07 16.35 -8.66
N SER A 65 -16.43 15.34 -8.11
CA SER A 65 -15.30 14.63 -8.71
C SER A 65 -15.30 13.18 -8.24
N THR A 66 -15.11 12.24 -9.16
CA THR A 66 -14.91 10.83 -8.83
C THR A 66 -13.47 10.51 -8.43
N GLU A 67 -12.58 11.51 -8.34
CA GLU A 67 -11.18 11.35 -7.97
C GLU A 67 -10.84 12.22 -6.75
N LEU A 68 -10.20 11.61 -5.76
CA LEU A 68 -9.68 12.25 -4.56
C LEU A 68 -8.20 11.84 -4.41
N GLY A 69 -7.30 12.71 -4.89
CA GLY A 69 -5.89 12.36 -5.03
C GLY A 69 -5.72 11.17 -6.00
N ASN A 70 -5.04 10.13 -5.56
CA ASN A 70 -4.83 8.90 -6.35
C ASN A 70 -5.98 7.89 -6.23
N PHE A 71 -6.99 8.17 -5.41
CA PHE A 71 -8.16 7.31 -5.23
C PHE A 71 -9.25 7.68 -6.23
N SER A 72 -9.65 6.72 -7.05
CA SER A 72 -10.75 6.90 -8.00
C SER A 72 -11.97 6.09 -7.59
N PHE A 73 -13.13 6.73 -7.62
CA PHE A 73 -14.44 6.14 -7.37
C PHE A 73 -15.17 5.83 -8.70
N ASP A 74 -14.41 5.77 -9.79
CA ASP A 74 -14.77 5.26 -11.09
C ASP A 74 -14.03 3.93 -11.35
N LYS A 75 -14.72 2.93 -11.90
CA LYS A 75 -14.19 1.57 -12.02
C LYS A 75 -12.98 1.47 -12.94
N ASP A 76 -13.06 2.11 -14.10
CA ASP A 76 -12.03 2.00 -15.12
C ASP A 76 -10.77 2.79 -14.70
N LYS A 77 -10.96 3.96 -14.12
CA LYS A 77 -9.88 4.77 -13.58
C LYS A 77 -9.23 4.12 -12.36
N ALA A 78 -10.03 3.53 -11.44
CA ALA A 78 -9.49 2.76 -10.33
C ALA A 78 -8.62 1.61 -10.86
N LYS A 79 -9.11 0.82 -11.82
CA LYS A 79 -8.34 -0.23 -12.46
C LYS A 79 -7.04 0.31 -13.06
N ALA A 80 -7.10 1.41 -13.81
CA ALA A 80 -5.92 2.02 -14.43
C ALA A 80 -4.89 2.50 -13.39
N ASN A 81 -5.33 3.12 -12.28
CA ASN A 81 -4.45 3.63 -11.24
C ASN A 81 -3.63 2.53 -10.53
N TYR A 82 -4.20 1.31 -10.40
CA TYR A 82 -3.55 0.17 -9.75
C TYR A 82 -2.83 -0.78 -10.72
N THR A 83 -2.97 -0.58 -12.03
CA THR A 83 -2.30 -1.41 -13.06
C THR A 83 -0.95 -0.79 -13.44
N SER A 84 0.07 -1.65 -13.58
CA SER A 84 1.41 -1.27 -14.07
C SER A 84 2.11 -2.48 -14.72
N SER A 85 3.35 -2.34 -15.13
CA SER A 85 4.19 -3.47 -15.58
C SER A 85 4.44 -4.49 -14.46
N ASN A 86 4.36 -4.06 -13.19
CA ASN A 86 4.58 -4.87 -11.99
C ASN A 86 3.28 -5.40 -11.37
N SER A 87 2.13 -4.75 -11.60
CA SER A 87 0.85 -5.07 -10.96
C SER A 87 -0.27 -5.28 -11.97
N GLU A 88 -1.12 -6.27 -11.71
CA GLU A 88 -2.29 -6.61 -12.49
C GLU A 88 -3.53 -6.63 -11.59
N VAL A 89 -4.55 -5.85 -11.97
CA VAL A 89 -5.82 -5.78 -11.26
C VAL A 89 -6.73 -6.91 -11.75
N SER A 90 -7.16 -7.77 -10.83
CA SER A 90 -8.07 -8.90 -11.10
C SER A 90 -9.54 -8.50 -10.97
N ASP A 91 -9.88 -7.61 -10.03
CA ASP A 91 -11.25 -7.12 -9.86
C ASP A 91 -11.28 -5.71 -9.29
N VAL A 92 -12.34 -4.96 -9.64
CA VAL A 92 -12.70 -3.68 -9.02
C VAL A 92 -14.19 -3.69 -8.74
N LYS A 93 -14.54 -3.54 -7.45
CA LYS A 93 -15.91 -3.48 -6.98
C LYS A 93 -16.20 -2.09 -6.40
N ILE A 94 -17.32 -1.49 -6.80
CA ILE A 94 -17.79 -0.20 -6.27
C ILE A 94 -19.16 -0.43 -5.64
N GLU A 95 -19.33 0.07 -4.42
CA GLU A 95 -20.57 -0.07 -3.65
C GLU A 95 -20.94 1.25 -3.00
N ASP A 96 -22.21 1.63 -3.12
CA ASP A 96 -22.80 2.74 -2.40
C ASP A 96 -23.51 2.21 -1.15
N LYS A 97 -23.04 2.58 0.04
CA LYS A 97 -23.70 2.27 1.30
C LYS A 97 -24.57 3.44 1.72
N LEU A 98 -25.86 3.28 1.54
CA LEU A 98 -26.84 4.35 1.82
C LEU A 98 -27.03 4.57 3.32
N GLU A 99 -26.83 3.53 4.15
CA GLU A 99 -27.00 3.55 5.60
C GLU A 99 -26.12 4.59 6.30
N ASP A 100 -24.86 4.75 5.84
CA ASP A 100 -23.88 5.70 6.37
C ASP A 100 -23.48 6.78 5.34
N SER A 101 -24.13 6.78 4.17
CA SER A 101 -23.87 7.70 3.07
C SER A 101 -22.42 7.68 2.59
N THR A 102 -21.82 6.48 2.49
CA THR A 102 -20.45 6.29 2.02
C THR A 102 -20.40 5.57 0.68
N LYS A 103 -19.37 5.87 -0.10
CA LYS A 103 -19.01 5.18 -1.34
C LYS A 103 -17.72 4.39 -1.12
N HIS A 104 -17.77 3.11 -1.44
CA HIS A 104 -16.70 2.14 -1.23
C HIS A 104 -16.14 1.66 -2.55
N VAL A 105 -14.85 1.46 -2.60
CA VAL A 105 -14.15 0.81 -3.71
C VAL A 105 -13.25 -0.27 -3.14
N THR A 106 -13.32 -1.46 -3.72
CA THR A 106 -12.42 -2.57 -3.42
C THR A 106 -11.67 -2.94 -4.70
N VAL A 107 -10.34 -2.99 -4.62
CA VAL A 107 -9.46 -3.39 -5.71
C VAL A 107 -8.70 -4.63 -5.27
N ASP A 108 -8.85 -5.73 -6.01
CA ASP A 108 -8.06 -6.94 -5.87
C ASP A 108 -6.98 -6.96 -6.96
N LEU A 109 -5.71 -7.09 -6.55
CA LEU A 109 -4.59 -7.11 -7.49
C LEU A 109 -3.51 -8.13 -7.09
N LYS A 110 -2.70 -8.51 -8.08
CA LYS A 110 -1.47 -9.27 -7.91
C LYS A 110 -0.29 -8.40 -8.31
N PHE A 111 0.85 -8.59 -7.68
CA PHE A 111 2.10 -7.92 -8.04
C PHE A 111 3.24 -8.93 -8.15
N LYS A 112 4.21 -8.61 -9.02
CA LYS A 112 5.38 -9.48 -9.29
C LYS A 112 6.47 -9.28 -8.25
N ASN A 113 6.65 -8.03 -7.78
CA ASN A 113 7.67 -7.66 -6.81
C ASN A 113 7.20 -6.46 -5.99
N ILE A 114 7.17 -6.61 -4.67
CA ILE A 114 6.77 -5.51 -3.76
C ILE A 114 7.73 -4.31 -3.87
N ASN A 115 9.00 -4.53 -4.19
CA ASN A 115 9.98 -3.45 -4.32
C ASN A 115 9.64 -2.46 -5.44
N ASP A 116 8.89 -2.91 -6.44
CA ASP A 116 8.50 -2.12 -7.62
C ASP A 116 7.03 -1.69 -7.57
N ILE A 117 6.39 -1.76 -6.39
CA ILE A 117 4.96 -1.47 -6.27
C ILE A 117 4.62 -0.04 -6.66
N SER A 118 5.55 0.90 -6.45
CA SER A 118 5.41 2.32 -6.82
C SER A 118 5.33 2.59 -8.32
N SER A 119 5.51 1.58 -9.17
CA SER A 119 5.29 1.68 -10.62
C SER A 119 3.83 1.91 -11.00
N ALA A 120 2.88 1.57 -10.13
CA ALA A 120 1.47 1.91 -10.31
C ALA A 120 1.17 3.28 -9.68
N LYS A 121 0.36 4.10 -10.38
CA LYS A 121 0.00 5.46 -9.96
C LYS A 121 -0.56 5.53 -8.55
N ALA A 122 -1.39 4.54 -8.15
CA ALA A 122 -1.97 4.48 -6.81
C ALA A 122 -0.91 4.37 -5.69
N PHE A 123 0.27 3.86 -5.99
CA PHE A 123 1.37 3.67 -5.05
C PHE A 123 2.57 4.59 -5.29
N GLU A 124 2.44 5.66 -6.09
CA GLU A 124 3.56 6.56 -6.42
C GLU A 124 4.22 7.20 -5.19
N LYS A 125 3.46 7.37 -4.10
CA LYS A 125 3.94 7.89 -2.81
C LYS A 125 4.34 6.79 -1.82
N VAL A 126 4.57 5.57 -2.31
CA VAL A 126 5.00 4.42 -1.51
C VAL A 126 6.43 4.06 -1.86
N LYS A 127 7.26 3.80 -0.86
CA LYS A 127 8.54 3.13 -1.01
C LYS A 127 8.46 1.78 -0.29
N ALA A 128 8.71 0.70 -1.00
CA ALA A 128 8.71 -0.64 -0.41
C ALA A 128 10.06 -1.33 -0.64
N SER A 129 10.44 -2.18 0.30
CA SER A 129 11.65 -3.00 0.21
C SER A 129 11.41 -4.35 0.87
N TRP A 130 11.77 -5.41 0.16
CA TRP A 130 11.85 -6.78 0.62
C TRP A 130 13.19 -7.35 0.20
N LYS A 131 14.08 -7.58 1.13
CA LYS A 131 15.45 -7.99 0.85
C LYS A 131 16.02 -8.86 1.97
N GLU A 132 17.02 -9.66 1.64
CA GLU A 132 17.76 -10.42 2.63
C GLU A 132 18.53 -9.49 3.56
N GLY A 133 18.37 -9.71 4.87
CA GLY A 133 19.06 -9.02 5.95
C GLY A 133 19.88 -10.00 6.79
N LYS A 134 20.47 -9.50 7.88
CA LYS A 134 21.34 -10.29 8.76
C LYS A 134 20.60 -11.42 9.48
N ASP A 135 19.38 -11.14 9.94
CA ASP A 135 18.62 -12.04 10.82
C ASP A 135 17.43 -12.69 10.09
N GLY A 136 17.25 -12.41 8.81
CA GLY A 136 16.12 -12.88 8.00
C GLY A 136 15.85 -11.98 6.83
N MET A 137 14.61 -11.96 6.37
CA MET A 137 14.16 -11.02 5.32
C MET A 137 13.72 -9.71 5.99
N ASP A 138 14.32 -8.61 5.58
CA ASP A 138 13.94 -7.27 6.02
C ASP A 138 12.87 -6.68 5.10
N PHE A 139 11.77 -6.28 5.70
CA PHE A 139 10.64 -5.61 5.07
C PHE A 139 10.58 -4.16 5.50
N SER A 140 10.33 -3.27 4.55
CA SER A 140 9.89 -1.91 4.81
C SER A 140 8.82 -1.49 3.81
N TYR A 141 7.84 -0.72 4.28
CA TYR A 141 6.79 -0.11 3.47
C TYR A 141 6.55 1.29 4.02
N THR A 142 7.02 2.28 3.31
CA THR A 142 7.00 3.69 3.75
C THR A 142 5.98 4.46 2.93
N LEU A 143 5.01 5.05 3.60
CA LEU A 143 4.15 6.07 3.00
C LEU A 143 4.87 7.40 3.12
N LEU A 144 5.16 8.05 2.00
CA LEU A 144 5.78 9.35 1.98
C LEU A 144 4.82 10.41 2.52
N LYS A 145 5.36 11.34 3.30
CA LYS A 145 4.60 12.44 3.90
C LYS A 145 3.74 13.19 2.88
N ASP A 146 2.55 13.56 3.30
CA ASP A 146 1.64 14.42 2.56
C ASP A 146 1.05 15.48 3.50
N THR A 147 1.70 16.62 3.55
CA THR A 147 1.29 17.71 4.44
C THR A 147 0.07 18.47 3.94
N SER A 148 -0.36 18.25 2.69
CA SER A 148 -1.50 18.94 2.09
C SER A 148 -2.82 18.63 2.79
N ASN A 149 -2.98 17.40 3.27
CA ASN A 149 -4.21 16.90 3.89
C ASN A 149 -4.05 16.53 5.38
N ALA A 150 -2.84 16.30 5.85
CA ALA A 150 -2.58 15.83 7.22
C ALA A 150 -2.96 16.84 8.33
N GLY A 151 -3.12 18.11 7.99
CA GLY A 151 -3.56 19.17 8.90
C GLY A 151 -5.06 19.48 8.84
N ASN A 152 -5.82 18.82 7.95
CA ASN A 152 -7.23 19.09 7.76
C ASN A 152 -8.08 18.61 8.94
N MET A 153 -9.24 19.26 9.14
CA MET A 153 -10.24 18.80 10.11
C MET A 153 -10.69 17.38 9.74
N GLY A 154 -10.66 16.45 10.72
CA GLY A 154 -10.99 15.04 10.50
C GLY A 154 -9.80 14.16 10.03
N ALA A 155 -8.59 14.70 9.87
CA ALA A 155 -7.43 13.90 9.51
C ALA A 155 -7.10 12.83 10.57
N SER A 156 -7.33 13.11 11.85
CA SER A 156 -7.18 12.14 12.95
C SER A 156 -8.22 11.03 12.94
N ASP A 157 -9.38 11.25 12.32
CA ASP A 157 -10.47 10.28 12.25
C ASP A 157 -10.43 9.45 10.96
N THR A 158 -9.59 9.85 10.01
CA THR A 158 -9.40 9.14 8.73
C THR A 158 -8.40 8.00 8.91
N LYS A 159 -8.88 6.79 8.74
CA LYS A 159 -8.12 5.56 8.99
C LYS A 159 -7.24 5.20 7.81
N LEU A 160 -6.01 4.79 8.12
CA LEU A 160 -5.04 4.20 7.20
C LEU A 160 -4.57 2.87 7.81
N ASP A 161 -5.31 1.81 7.58
CA ASP A 161 -5.07 0.49 8.14
C ASP A 161 -4.33 -0.40 7.13
N TYR A 162 -3.22 -0.99 7.56
CA TYR A 162 -2.40 -1.87 6.73
C TYR A 162 -2.19 -3.20 7.44
N GLU A 163 -2.44 -4.29 6.74
CA GLU A 163 -2.17 -5.66 7.21
C GLU A 163 -1.29 -6.36 6.18
N PHE A 164 -0.19 -6.95 6.65
CA PHE A 164 0.67 -7.81 5.83
C PHE A 164 0.72 -9.20 6.43
N ASP A 165 0.45 -10.20 5.58
CA ASP A 165 0.60 -11.62 5.84
C ASP A 165 1.91 -12.07 5.17
N PHE A 166 2.92 -12.37 6.01
CA PHE A 166 4.27 -12.69 5.56
C PHE A 166 4.43 -14.20 5.32
N PRO A 167 5.41 -14.62 4.48
CA PRO A 167 5.61 -16.04 4.14
C PRO A 167 6.12 -16.89 5.30
N ALA A 168 6.62 -16.27 6.39
CA ALA A 168 7.18 -16.95 7.53
C ALA A 168 6.99 -16.16 8.83
N GLU A 169 7.45 -16.71 9.96
CA GLU A 169 7.37 -16.06 11.27
C GLU A 169 8.02 -14.67 11.28
N VAL A 170 7.31 -13.70 11.81
CA VAL A 170 7.82 -12.35 12.02
C VAL A 170 8.66 -12.32 13.30
N LEU A 171 9.93 -11.99 13.18
CA LEU A 171 10.86 -11.91 14.30
C LEU A 171 10.76 -10.57 15.05
N ARG A 172 10.72 -9.48 14.30
CA ARG A 172 10.64 -8.10 14.82
C ARG A 172 9.75 -7.25 13.91
N THR A 173 9.06 -6.29 14.50
CA THR A 173 8.25 -5.30 13.76
C THR A 173 7.97 -4.09 14.65
N ASN A 174 7.66 -2.95 14.03
CA ASN A 174 7.11 -1.77 14.71
C ASN A 174 5.57 -1.71 14.66
N GLY A 175 4.92 -2.77 14.16
CA GLY A 175 3.47 -2.94 14.16
C GLY A 175 2.98 -3.92 15.22
N THR A 176 1.68 -4.21 15.21
CA THR A 176 1.07 -5.23 16.07
C THR A 176 1.18 -6.59 15.37
N LYS A 177 1.96 -7.49 15.96
CA LYS A 177 2.23 -8.83 15.42
C LYS A 177 1.18 -9.84 15.90
N ASP A 178 0.73 -10.70 14.98
CA ASP A 178 -0.03 -11.90 15.22
C ASP A 178 0.50 -13.03 14.31
N GLN A 179 1.39 -13.85 14.86
CA GLN A 179 2.10 -14.92 14.13
C GLN A 179 2.87 -14.39 12.90
N GLN A 180 2.36 -14.66 11.68
CA GLN A 180 2.91 -14.20 10.40
C GLN A 180 2.30 -12.88 9.94
N LYS A 181 1.26 -12.40 10.63
CA LYS A 181 0.56 -11.16 10.27
C LYS A 181 1.05 -10.00 11.11
N VAL A 182 1.15 -8.86 10.46
CA VAL A 182 1.43 -7.59 11.14
C VAL A 182 0.43 -6.55 10.70
N LYS A 183 -0.08 -5.79 11.67
CA LYS A 183 -1.02 -4.69 11.45
C LYS A 183 -0.40 -3.38 11.87
N TRP A 184 -0.64 -2.35 11.07
CA TRP A 184 -0.32 -0.97 11.37
C TRP A 184 -1.60 -0.14 11.22
N ASN A 185 -2.08 0.39 12.35
CA ASN A 185 -3.22 1.30 12.37
C ASN A 185 -2.67 2.71 12.45
N LYS A 186 -2.92 3.49 11.42
CA LYS A 186 -2.47 4.87 11.25
C LYS A 186 -3.65 5.76 10.89
N THR A 187 -3.41 7.05 10.90
CA THR A 187 -4.38 8.05 10.48
C THR A 187 -3.79 8.98 9.41
N LEU A 188 -4.65 9.70 8.72
CA LEU A 188 -4.20 10.71 7.77
C LEU A 188 -3.34 11.81 8.45
N ALA A 189 -3.58 12.09 9.75
CA ALA A 189 -2.80 13.04 10.52
C ALA A 189 -1.34 12.61 10.71
N ASP A 190 -1.05 11.30 10.67
CA ASP A 190 0.30 10.77 10.79
C ASP A 190 1.17 11.08 9.55
N LEU A 191 0.55 11.34 8.38
CA LEU A 191 1.23 11.72 7.14
C LEU A 191 1.89 13.11 7.17
N LYS A 192 1.87 13.82 8.31
CA LYS A 192 2.77 14.96 8.55
C LYS A 192 4.24 14.58 8.41
N ASN A 193 4.55 13.30 8.69
CA ASN A 193 5.85 12.68 8.51
C ASN A 193 5.70 11.43 7.62
N ASP A 194 6.83 10.90 7.15
CA ASP A 194 6.83 9.59 6.52
C ASP A 194 6.37 8.54 7.54
N ILE A 195 5.51 7.62 7.12
CA ILE A 195 5.03 6.53 7.98
C ILE A 195 5.80 5.27 7.58
N ASP A 196 6.71 4.85 8.44
CA ASP A 196 7.50 3.63 8.24
C ASP A 196 6.81 2.44 8.91
N MET A 197 6.56 1.41 8.12
CA MET A 197 6.06 0.10 8.52
C MET A 197 7.16 -0.92 8.25
N THR A 198 7.71 -1.53 9.31
CA THR A 198 8.88 -2.41 9.19
C THR A 198 8.68 -3.76 9.86
N ALA A 199 9.27 -4.79 9.27
CA ALA A 199 9.33 -6.12 9.87
C ALA A 199 10.63 -6.83 9.48
N THR A 200 11.13 -7.70 10.36
CA THR A 200 12.13 -8.72 10.03
C THR A 200 11.43 -10.07 10.10
N VAL A 201 11.45 -10.82 9.01
CA VAL A 201 10.76 -12.09 8.85
C VAL A 201 11.78 -13.20 8.75
N LYS A 202 11.53 -14.30 9.43
CA LYS A 202 12.41 -15.48 9.39
C LYS A 202 12.66 -15.91 7.94
N ASN A 203 13.93 -16.06 7.58
CA ASN A 203 14.26 -16.61 6.29
C ASN A 203 14.00 -18.12 6.39
N GLU A 204 12.94 -18.61 5.77
CA GLU A 204 12.83 -20.04 5.48
C GLU A 204 13.85 -20.31 4.38
N GLY A 205 15.12 -20.40 4.80
CA GLY A 205 16.23 -20.64 3.90
C GLY A 205 15.82 -21.68 2.87
N LYS A 206 16.23 -21.51 1.62
CA LYS A 206 16.20 -22.61 0.66
C LYS A 206 16.57 -23.84 1.47
N LYS A 207 15.62 -24.76 1.70
CA LYS A 207 15.96 -26.09 2.19
C LYS A 207 16.95 -26.59 1.17
N CYS A 208 18.22 -26.34 1.40
CA CYS A 208 19.28 -27.05 0.74
C CYS A 208 18.95 -28.49 1.09
N GLY A 209 18.28 -29.14 0.14
CA GLY A 209 17.89 -30.52 0.32
C GLY A 209 19.17 -31.28 0.60
N LEU A 210 19.36 -31.68 1.83
CA LEU A 210 20.35 -32.68 2.20
C LEU A 210 20.13 -33.98 1.40
N PHE A 211 19.07 -34.07 0.62
CA PHE A 211 18.76 -35.15 -0.32
C PHE A 211 19.74 -35.26 -1.50
N GLY A 212 20.59 -34.26 -1.76
CA GLY A 212 21.59 -34.33 -2.83
C GLY A 212 22.86 -35.05 -2.45
N MET A 213 23.17 -35.19 -1.15
CA MET A 213 24.44 -35.83 -0.71
C MET A 213 24.27 -37.21 -0.10
N GLU A 214 23.06 -37.61 0.28
CA GLU A 214 22.85 -38.95 0.86
C GLU A 214 22.78 -40.07 -0.20
N LEU A 215 22.26 -39.78 -1.40
CA LEU A 215 22.18 -40.79 -2.48
C LEU A 215 23.55 -41.33 -2.94
N PRO A 216 24.60 -40.51 -3.13
CA PRO A 216 25.91 -41.06 -3.50
C PRO A 216 26.55 -41.85 -2.36
N LEU A 217 26.34 -41.47 -1.08
CA LEU A 217 26.89 -42.21 0.06
C LEU A 217 26.22 -43.59 0.26
N VAL A 218 24.90 -43.66 0.12
CA VAL A 218 24.14 -44.90 0.19
C VAL A 218 24.49 -45.83 -0.97
N MET A 219 24.67 -45.32 -2.18
CA MET A 219 25.12 -46.09 -3.34
C MET A 219 26.54 -46.61 -3.16
N LEU A 220 27.48 -45.80 -2.65
CA LEU A 220 28.85 -46.24 -2.34
C LEU A 220 28.90 -47.30 -1.27
N ALA A 221 28.10 -47.17 -0.19
CA ALA A 221 27.99 -48.18 0.84
C ALA A 221 27.39 -49.50 0.32
N GLY A 222 26.37 -49.43 -0.55
CA GLY A 222 25.76 -50.60 -1.19
C GLY A 222 26.75 -51.35 -2.10
N LEU A 223 27.57 -50.67 -2.87
CA LEU A 223 28.61 -51.25 -3.74
C LEU A 223 29.74 -51.87 -2.94
N ALA A 224 30.13 -51.25 -1.81
CA ALA A 224 31.14 -51.84 -0.88
C ALA A 224 30.65 -53.17 -0.26
N VAL A 225 29.38 -53.24 0.17
CA VAL A 225 28.81 -54.47 0.73
C VAL A 225 28.69 -55.57 -0.34
N MET A 226 28.34 -55.27 -1.58
CA MET A 226 28.32 -56.23 -2.69
C MET A 226 29.72 -56.76 -3.04
N SER A 227 30.74 -55.91 -3.07
CA SER A 227 32.12 -56.34 -3.36
C SER A 227 32.69 -57.25 -2.29
N ILE A 228 32.33 -57.10 -1.01
CA ILE A 228 32.76 -57.99 0.09
C ILE A 228 32.09 -59.36 -0.01
N ARG A 229 30.78 -59.41 -0.40
CA ARG A 229 30.09 -60.72 -0.59
C ARG A 229 30.61 -61.50 -1.78
N VAL A 230 31.04 -60.87 -2.84
CA VAL A 230 31.61 -61.57 -4.02
C VAL A 230 32.98 -62.18 -3.70
N ARG A 231 33.80 -61.51 -2.85
CA ARG A 231 35.12 -62.07 -2.43
C ARG A 231 35.04 -63.23 -1.44
N ARG A 232 33.90 -63.43 -0.73
CA ARG A 232 33.71 -64.56 0.20
C ARG A 232 33.21 -65.87 -0.47
N LYS A 233 32.92 -65.83 -1.79
CA LYS A 233 32.44 -66.97 -2.57
C LYS A 233 33.50 -67.59 -3.54
N LYS A 234 34.75 -67.19 -3.42
CA LYS A 234 35.88 -67.89 -4.13
C LYS A 234 36.75 -68.63 -3.18
#